data_f13183b446d9fbe1ddb079a7db05dddc
#
_entry.id   f13183b446d9fbe1ddb079a7db05dddc
#
_cell.length_a   1.000
_cell.length_b   1.000
_cell.length_c   1.000
_cell.angle_alpha   90.00
_cell.angle_beta   90.00
_cell.angle_gamma   90.00
#
_symmetry.space_group_name_H-M   'P 1'
#
loop_
_entity.id
_entity.type
_entity.pdbx_description
1 polymer ?
#
loop_
_entity_poly.entity_id
_entity_poly.type
_entity_poly.pdbx_seq_one_letter_code
_entity_poly.pdbx_strand_id
1 'polypeptide(L)'
;MQELGNTCRVVLQWIPAHCGIPGNELAKCGAQAEQALTSIHYQEKTTIIKTALKPRNEKDAYHLLDRPGLVVLARLCFGHNRLNAHIYRKLKSVPSPTCPCNEEDQPTEHVLQSCNRHQPERITQWPSATPLHQKLYGGLEDLKKTTNFITAAGLVV
;
A
#
# COMPACT_ATOMS: atom_id res chain seq x y z
N MET A 1 -24.26 -16.23 -15.68
CA MET A 1 -23.22 -15.46 -16.40
C MET A 1 -22.67 -16.15 -17.64
N GLN A 2 -22.64 -17.48 -17.72
CA GLN A 2 -22.17 -18.22 -18.93
C GLN A 2 -23.11 -18.09 -20.14
N GLU A 3 -24.43 -17.99 -19.95
CA GLU A 3 -25.39 -17.87 -21.06
C GLU A 3 -25.38 -16.50 -21.76
N LEU A 4 -25.04 -15.41 -21.05
CA LEU A 4 -24.92 -14.07 -21.62
C LEU A 4 -23.66 -13.89 -22.48
N GLY A 5 -22.61 -14.66 -22.20
CA GLY A 5 -21.37 -14.62 -22.95
C GLY A 5 -21.46 -15.17 -24.39
N ASN A 6 -22.46 -16.01 -24.67
CA ASN A 6 -22.63 -16.60 -25.99
C ASN A 6 -23.40 -15.70 -26.98
N THR A 7 -24.12 -14.70 -26.49
CA THR A 7 -24.95 -13.81 -27.31
C THR A 7 -24.45 -12.36 -27.34
N CYS A 8 -23.65 -11.94 -26.37
CA CYS A 8 -23.17 -10.57 -26.24
C CYS A 8 -21.69 -10.51 -25.84
N ARG A 9 -20.97 -9.54 -26.36
CA ARG A 9 -19.63 -9.23 -25.87
C ARG A 9 -19.74 -8.57 -24.48
N VAL A 10 -19.36 -9.29 -23.44
CA VAL A 10 -19.36 -8.78 -22.06
C VAL A 10 -18.01 -8.18 -21.76
N VAL A 11 -17.97 -6.89 -21.41
CA VAL A 11 -16.79 -6.19 -20.93
C VAL A 11 -16.97 -5.97 -19.43
N LEU A 12 -16.05 -6.53 -18.63
CA LEU A 12 -16.01 -6.30 -17.19
C LEU A 12 -15.13 -5.09 -16.90
N GLN A 13 -15.73 -4.06 -16.33
CA GLN A 13 -15.04 -2.86 -15.88
C GLN A 13 -15.21 -2.70 -14.37
N TRP A 14 -14.10 -2.53 -13.67
CA TRP A 14 -14.15 -2.20 -12.25
C TRP A 14 -14.58 -0.74 -12.08
N ILE A 15 -15.59 -0.54 -11.25
CA ILE A 15 -16.13 0.78 -10.90
C ILE A 15 -16.06 0.93 -9.37
N PRO A 16 -15.51 2.04 -8.84
CA PRO A 16 -15.53 2.31 -7.41
C PRO A 16 -16.97 2.31 -6.88
N ALA A 17 -17.17 1.78 -5.66
CA ALA A 17 -18.47 1.83 -5.01
C ALA A 17 -18.91 3.29 -4.75
N HIS A 18 -20.22 3.54 -4.80
CA HIS A 18 -20.81 4.85 -4.49
C HIS A 18 -20.44 6.00 -5.45
N CYS A 19 -20.32 5.70 -6.75
CA CYS A 19 -20.04 6.69 -7.78
C CYS A 19 -21.31 7.32 -8.40
N GLY A 20 -22.50 7.05 -7.86
CA GLY A 20 -23.76 7.54 -8.42
C GLY A 20 -24.11 6.97 -9.80
N ILE A 21 -23.49 5.87 -10.21
CA ILE A 21 -23.79 5.18 -11.47
C ILE A 21 -25.02 4.31 -11.27
N PRO A 22 -26.16 4.55 -11.98
CA PRO A 22 -27.43 3.85 -11.73
C PRO A 22 -27.31 2.34 -11.78
N GLY A 23 -26.55 1.78 -12.72
CA GLY A 23 -26.34 0.33 -12.84
C GLY A 23 -25.59 -0.28 -11.64
N ASN A 24 -24.64 0.47 -11.05
CA ASN A 24 -23.90 0.04 -9.88
C ASN A 24 -24.79 0.07 -8.61
N GLU A 25 -25.63 1.09 -8.49
CA GLU A 25 -26.57 1.20 -7.36
C GLU A 25 -27.68 0.14 -7.46
N LEU A 26 -28.18 -0.18 -8.66
CA LEU A 26 -29.13 -1.29 -8.87
C LEU A 26 -28.51 -2.65 -8.54
N ALA A 27 -27.25 -2.90 -8.91
CA ALA A 27 -26.56 -4.12 -8.57
C ALA A 27 -26.40 -4.28 -7.04
N LYS A 28 -26.17 -3.17 -6.33
CA LYS A 28 -26.12 -3.16 -4.86
C LYS A 28 -27.48 -3.49 -4.24
N CYS A 29 -28.58 -2.93 -4.76
CA CYS A 29 -29.94 -3.25 -4.30
C CYS A 29 -30.27 -4.73 -4.54
N GLY A 30 -29.90 -5.28 -5.70
CA GLY A 30 -30.06 -6.69 -6.01
C GLY A 30 -29.29 -7.61 -5.06
N ALA A 31 -28.02 -7.28 -4.81
CA ALA A 31 -27.18 -8.03 -3.87
C ALA A 31 -27.71 -7.95 -2.43
N GLN A 32 -28.28 -6.83 -2.02
CA GLN A 32 -28.90 -6.68 -0.70
C GLN A 32 -30.19 -7.50 -0.57
N ALA A 33 -31.00 -7.59 -1.63
CA ALA A 33 -32.21 -8.42 -1.66
C ALA A 33 -31.87 -9.91 -1.61
N GLU A 34 -30.84 -10.35 -2.32
CA GLU A 34 -30.35 -11.72 -2.29
C GLU A 34 -29.74 -12.09 -0.92
N GLN A 35 -29.06 -11.14 -0.27
CA GLN A 35 -28.55 -11.29 1.10
C GLN A 35 -29.66 -11.43 2.15
N ALA A 36 -30.82 -10.79 1.97
CA ALA A 36 -31.95 -10.94 2.87
C ALA A 36 -32.55 -12.35 2.82
N LEU A 37 -32.49 -13.04 1.68
CA LEU A 37 -32.93 -14.42 1.51
C LEU A 37 -31.94 -15.44 2.10
N THR A 38 -30.66 -15.08 2.25
CA THR A 38 -29.60 -15.93 2.81
C THR A 38 -29.14 -15.49 4.21
N SER A 39 -30.00 -14.76 4.92
CA SER A 39 -29.62 -14.00 6.13
C SER A 39 -28.98 -14.81 7.27
N ILE A 40 -29.34 -16.08 7.43
CA ILE A 40 -28.81 -16.93 8.51
C ILE A 40 -27.30 -17.19 8.28
N HIS A 41 -26.91 -17.59 7.10
CA HIS A 41 -25.50 -17.82 6.74
C HIS A 41 -24.65 -16.54 6.69
N TYR A 42 -25.26 -15.40 6.37
CA TYR A 42 -24.55 -14.12 6.29
C TYR A 42 -24.19 -13.59 7.67
N GLN A 43 -25.09 -13.70 8.66
CA GLN A 43 -24.82 -13.30 10.04
C GLN A 43 -23.68 -14.11 10.66
N GLU A 44 -23.63 -15.42 10.42
CA GLU A 44 -22.52 -16.27 10.89
C GLU A 44 -21.19 -15.86 10.25
N LYS A 45 -21.13 -15.69 8.93
CA LYS A 45 -19.92 -15.24 8.23
C LYS A 45 -19.49 -13.85 8.68
N THR A 46 -20.42 -12.91 8.84
CA THR A 46 -20.14 -11.56 9.30
C THR A 46 -19.63 -11.56 10.75
N THR A 47 -20.16 -12.44 11.59
CA THR A 47 -19.72 -12.59 12.98
C THR A 47 -18.31 -13.19 13.04
N ILE A 48 -18.01 -14.21 12.24
CA ILE A 48 -16.68 -14.80 12.11
C ILE A 48 -15.66 -13.75 11.63
N ILE A 49 -16.01 -13.01 10.57
CA ILE A 49 -15.16 -11.95 10.04
C ILE A 49 -14.95 -10.85 11.08
N LYS A 50 -16.00 -10.36 11.73
CA LYS A 50 -15.90 -9.35 12.79
C LYS A 50 -15.10 -9.84 13.99
N THR A 51 -15.19 -11.12 14.34
CA THR A 51 -14.42 -11.72 15.42
C THR A 51 -12.96 -11.89 15.04
N ALA A 52 -12.68 -12.29 13.80
CA ALA A 52 -11.32 -12.39 13.27
C ALA A 52 -10.66 -11.02 13.06
N LEU A 53 -11.46 -10.00 12.70
CA LEU A 53 -11.04 -8.62 12.51
C LEU A 53 -11.23 -7.76 13.76
N LYS A 54 -11.53 -8.36 14.94
CA LYS A 54 -11.47 -7.58 16.19
C LYS A 54 -10.12 -6.91 16.24
N PRO A 55 -10.08 -5.56 16.37
CA PRO A 55 -8.81 -4.88 16.55
C PRO A 55 -8.14 -5.53 17.75
N ARG A 56 -6.93 -6.05 17.56
CA ARG A 56 -6.06 -6.38 18.67
C ARG A 56 -5.99 -5.13 19.51
N ASN A 57 -6.27 -5.22 20.81
CA ASN A 57 -6.18 -4.08 21.74
C ASN A 57 -4.76 -3.52 21.85
N GLU A 58 -3.77 -4.19 21.26
CA GLU A 58 -2.42 -3.67 21.08
C GLU A 58 -2.40 -2.79 19.84
N LYS A 59 -2.17 -1.51 20.06
CA LYS A 59 -1.91 -0.57 18.97
C LYS A 59 -0.67 -1.06 18.23
N ASP A 60 -0.84 -1.41 16.98
CA ASP A 60 0.24 -1.72 16.07
C ASP A 60 1.24 -0.54 16.03
N ALA A 61 2.53 -0.84 15.86
CA ALA A 61 3.60 0.16 15.80
C ALA A 61 3.29 1.31 14.81
N TYR A 62 2.59 1.02 13.72
CA TYR A 62 2.15 2.02 12.75
C TYR A 62 1.16 3.03 13.33
N HIS A 63 0.28 2.62 14.24
CA HIS A 63 -0.68 3.53 14.89
C HIS A 63 -0.04 4.48 15.91
N LEU A 64 1.20 4.23 16.28
CA LEU A 64 1.98 5.05 17.22
C LEU A 64 2.84 6.10 16.50
N LEU A 65 2.87 6.05 15.17
CA LEU A 65 3.54 7.06 14.35
C LEU A 65 2.65 8.29 14.19
N ASP A 66 3.30 9.42 13.95
CA ASP A 66 2.61 10.61 13.47
C ASP A 66 2.07 10.40 12.04
N ARG A 67 1.12 11.22 11.63
CA ARG A 67 0.50 11.09 10.32
C ARG A 67 1.49 11.19 9.15
N PRO A 68 2.45 12.13 9.12
CA PRO A 68 3.48 12.17 8.08
C PRO A 68 4.30 10.89 7.99
N GLY A 69 4.78 10.37 9.12
CA GLY A 69 5.55 9.14 9.17
C GLY A 69 4.77 7.92 8.69
N LEU A 70 3.49 7.83 9.08
CA LEU A 70 2.60 6.77 8.58
C LEU A 70 2.45 6.82 7.07
N VAL A 71 2.26 8.01 6.47
CA VAL A 71 2.13 8.18 5.02
C VAL A 71 3.42 7.77 4.30
N VAL A 72 4.58 8.19 4.82
CA VAL A 72 5.90 7.82 4.25
C VAL A 72 6.05 6.31 4.23
N LEU A 73 5.82 5.63 5.35
CA LEU A 73 5.96 4.18 5.43
C LEU A 73 4.96 3.44 4.54
N ALA A 74 3.69 3.85 4.56
CA ALA A 74 2.68 3.25 3.68
C ALA A 74 3.10 3.33 2.20
N ARG A 75 3.59 4.48 1.75
CA ARG A 75 4.06 4.65 0.37
C ARG A 75 5.27 3.78 0.05
N LEU A 76 6.21 3.65 0.97
CA LEU A 76 7.37 2.77 0.79
C LEU A 76 6.96 1.29 0.74
N CYS A 77 6.10 0.84 1.65
CA CYS A 77 5.63 -0.55 1.73
C CYS A 77 4.80 -0.96 0.51
N PHE A 78 3.89 -0.09 0.06
CA PHE A 78 3.03 -0.38 -1.10
C PHE A 78 3.69 -0.06 -2.44
N GLY A 79 4.89 0.51 -2.45
CA GLY A 79 5.58 0.91 -3.67
C GLY A 79 4.93 2.09 -4.42
N HIS A 80 3.92 2.75 -3.85
CA HIS A 80 3.29 3.94 -4.40
C HIS A 80 3.99 5.21 -3.90
N ASN A 81 5.23 5.39 -4.30
CA ASN A 81 6.10 6.48 -3.86
C ASN A 81 6.55 7.36 -5.05
N ARG A 82 7.31 8.40 -4.78
CA ARG A 82 7.85 9.32 -5.80
C ARG A 82 9.28 9.00 -6.19
N LEU A 83 9.76 7.78 -5.96
CA LEU A 83 11.06 7.34 -6.43
C LEU A 83 11.01 7.09 -7.95
N ASN A 84 12.13 7.32 -8.62
CA ASN A 84 12.20 7.29 -10.08
C ASN A 84 11.71 5.96 -10.68
N ALA A 85 12.04 4.83 -10.06
CA ALA A 85 11.57 3.53 -10.53
C ALA A 85 10.04 3.41 -10.57
N HIS A 86 9.34 3.94 -9.56
CA HIS A 86 7.87 3.94 -9.54
C HIS A 86 7.30 4.94 -10.54
N ILE A 87 7.80 6.19 -10.53
CA ILE A 87 7.32 7.26 -11.43
C ILE A 87 7.52 6.86 -12.88
N TYR A 88 8.67 6.30 -13.23
CA TYR A 88 8.96 5.82 -14.59
C TYR A 88 8.02 4.70 -15.01
N ARG A 89 7.86 3.68 -14.17
CA ARG A 89 7.07 2.48 -14.53
C ARG A 89 5.57 2.75 -14.59
N LYS A 90 5.05 3.55 -13.65
CA LYS A 90 3.60 3.76 -13.49
C LYS A 90 3.09 5.05 -14.10
N LEU A 91 3.81 6.15 -13.93
CA LEU A 91 3.35 7.48 -14.34
C LEU A 91 3.99 7.98 -15.63
N LYS A 92 5.11 7.36 -16.07
CA LYS A 92 5.86 7.77 -17.26
C LYS A 92 6.28 9.25 -17.25
N SER A 93 6.43 9.85 -16.06
CA SER A 93 6.69 11.30 -15.90
C SER A 93 8.17 11.64 -15.76
N VAL A 94 9.06 10.65 -15.71
CA VAL A 94 10.51 10.84 -15.71
C VAL A 94 11.13 10.06 -16.87
N PRO A 95 12.29 10.50 -17.40
CA PRO A 95 12.92 9.88 -18.56
C PRO A 95 13.54 8.52 -18.28
N SER A 96 13.91 8.25 -17.03
CA SER A 96 14.59 7.01 -16.64
C SER A 96 14.19 6.59 -15.23
N PRO A 97 14.18 5.28 -14.91
CA PRO A 97 14.01 4.78 -13.56
C PRO A 97 15.25 4.93 -12.70
N THR A 98 16.39 5.35 -13.28
CA THR A 98 17.72 5.38 -12.67
C THR A 98 17.76 6.30 -11.45
N CYS A 99 18.45 5.84 -10.42
CA CYS A 99 18.71 6.64 -9.22
C CYS A 99 19.68 7.80 -9.56
N PRO A 100 19.55 8.97 -8.90
CA PRO A 100 20.54 10.05 -9.00
C PRO A 100 21.96 9.69 -8.58
N CYS A 101 22.20 8.50 -8.00
CA CYS A 101 23.56 7.95 -7.79
C CYS A 101 24.18 7.38 -9.08
N ASN A 102 23.38 7.16 -10.12
CA ASN A 102 23.73 6.58 -11.44
C ASN A 102 24.21 5.11 -11.43
N GLU A 103 24.01 4.39 -10.34
CA GLU A 103 24.47 2.98 -10.23
C GLU A 103 23.39 2.00 -10.68
N GLU A 104 22.16 2.21 -10.24
CA GLU A 104 21.03 1.35 -10.56
C GLU A 104 19.70 2.11 -10.54
N ASP A 105 18.58 1.42 -10.81
CA ASP A 105 17.24 1.98 -10.65
C ASP A 105 17.01 2.46 -9.22
N GLN A 106 16.02 3.35 -9.01
CA GLN A 106 15.67 3.90 -7.71
C GLN A 106 14.38 3.27 -7.14
N PRO A 107 14.35 1.98 -6.78
CA PRO A 107 13.28 1.41 -5.97
C PRO A 107 13.50 1.70 -4.47
N THR A 108 12.50 1.41 -3.64
CA THR A 108 12.58 1.53 -2.17
C THR A 108 13.77 0.77 -1.60
N GLU A 109 14.03 -0.44 -2.10
CA GLU A 109 15.12 -1.29 -1.63
C GLU A 109 16.48 -0.63 -1.83
N HIS A 110 16.77 -0.17 -3.05
CA HIS A 110 18.03 0.53 -3.35
C HIS A 110 18.25 1.72 -2.42
N VAL A 111 17.26 2.57 -2.25
CA VAL A 111 17.35 3.76 -1.41
C VAL A 111 17.65 3.40 0.06
N LEU A 112 16.96 2.41 0.60
CA LEU A 112 17.10 2.03 2.00
C LEU A 112 18.31 1.13 2.28
N GLN A 113 18.88 0.43 1.28
CA GLN A 113 19.91 -0.58 1.51
C GLN A 113 21.27 -0.25 0.91
N SER A 114 21.32 0.19 -0.35
CA SER A 114 22.56 0.20 -1.13
C SER A 114 22.97 1.56 -1.68
N CYS A 115 22.06 2.53 -1.81
CA CYS A 115 22.36 3.80 -2.47
C CYS A 115 23.54 4.53 -1.81
N ASN A 116 24.63 4.73 -2.56
CA ASN A 116 25.82 5.43 -2.07
C ASN A 116 25.55 6.90 -1.75
N ARG A 117 24.65 7.53 -2.48
CA ARG A 117 24.26 8.93 -2.27
C ARG A 117 23.71 9.18 -0.86
N HIS A 118 23.04 8.21 -0.27
CA HIS A 118 22.39 8.31 1.04
C HIS A 118 23.09 7.45 2.09
N GLN A 119 24.35 7.10 1.86
CA GLN A 119 25.13 6.31 2.81
C GLN A 119 25.35 7.00 4.16
N PRO A 120 25.67 8.32 4.23
CA PRO A 120 25.85 9.00 5.52
C PRO A 120 24.60 8.97 6.39
N GLU A 121 23.43 9.27 5.81
CA GLU A 121 22.16 9.27 6.52
C GLU A 121 21.78 7.85 6.95
N ARG A 122 22.10 6.87 6.11
CA ARG A 122 21.85 5.45 6.42
C ARG A 122 22.68 4.99 7.61
N ILE A 123 23.98 5.27 7.64
CA ILE A 123 24.86 4.90 8.76
C ILE A 123 24.41 5.58 10.05
N THR A 124 23.95 6.82 9.98
CA THR A 124 23.42 7.55 11.14
C THR A 124 22.22 6.86 11.76
N GLN A 125 21.28 6.38 10.94
CA GLN A 125 20.06 5.71 11.44
C GLN A 125 20.31 4.23 11.78
N TRP A 126 21.14 3.55 11.01
CA TRP A 126 21.47 2.14 11.17
C TRP A 126 23.00 1.92 11.12
N PRO A 127 23.67 2.04 12.29
CA PRO A 127 25.12 1.81 12.37
C PRO A 127 25.54 0.38 12.03
N SER A 128 24.63 -0.57 12.16
CA SER A 128 24.80 -1.98 11.78
C SER A 128 23.88 -2.35 10.61
N ALA A 129 24.26 -3.41 9.88
CA ALA A 129 23.46 -3.94 8.79
C ALA A 129 22.08 -4.34 9.30
N THR A 130 21.04 -3.66 8.80
CA THR A 130 19.63 -3.87 9.18
C THR A 130 18.85 -4.31 7.95
N PRO A 131 18.15 -5.46 8.00
CA PRO A 131 17.37 -5.97 6.87
C PRO A 131 16.25 -5.02 6.45
N LEU A 132 15.91 -5.03 5.16
CA LEU A 132 14.82 -4.20 4.62
C LEU A 132 13.48 -4.45 5.34
N HIS A 133 13.18 -5.72 5.62
CA HIS A 133 11.96 -6.09 6.34
C HIS A 133 11.87 -5.42 7.70
N GLN A 134 12.97 -5.38 8.46
CA GLN A 134 13.00 -4.71 9.76
C GLN A 134 12.81 -3.21 9.63
N LYS A 135 13.39 -2.58 8.61
CA LYS A 135 13.23 -1.14 8.34
C LYS A 135 11.79 -0.76 8.02
N LEU A 136 11.04 -1.64 7.34
CA LEU A 136 9.67 -1.36 6.88
C LEU A 136 8.58 -1.94 7.80
N TYR A 137 8.85 -3.05 8.48
CA TYR A 137 7.85 -3.82 9.25
C TYR A 137 8.30 -4.16 10.67
N GLY A 138 9.37 -3.54 11.15
CA GLY A 138 9.89 -3.73 12.50
C GLY A 138 9.05 -3.02 13.57
N GLY A 139 9.62 -2.90 14.76
CA GLY A 139 9.00 -2.18 15.87
C GLY A 139 8.98 -0.66 15.64
N LEU A 140 8.31 0.06 16.55
CA LEU A 140 8.13 1.52 16.47
C LEU A 140 9.45 2.27 16.25
N GLU A 141 10.53 1.85 16.92
CA GLU A 141 11.83 2.50 16.80
C GLU A 141 12.44 2.29 15.41
N ASP A 142 12.28 1.10 14.81
CA ASP A 142 12.76 0.84 13.44
C ASP A 142 11.98 1.69 12.43
N LEU A 143 10.67 1.80 12.61
CA LEU A 143 9.81 2.60 11.76
C LEU A 143 10.15 4.10 11.85
N LYS A 144 10.42 4.62 13.06
CA LYS A 144 10.89 6.00 13.27
C LYS A 144 12.24 6.25 12.60
N LYS A 145 13.19 5.32 12.71
CA LYS A 145 14.46 5.42 12.00
C LYS A 145 14.27 5.54 10.49
N THR A 146 13.34 4.78 9.93
CA THR A 146 13.04 4.85 8.48
C THR A 146 12.46 6.20 8.10
N THR A 147 11.51 6.73 8.86
CA THR A 147 10.94 8.06 8.59
C THR A 147 12.00 9.18 8.75
N ASN A 148 12.83 9.11 9.77
CA ASN A 148 13.93 10.04 9.98
C ASN A 148 14.96 9.99 8.85
N PHE A 149 15.30 8.79 8.36
CA PHE A 149 16.18 8.62 7.21
C PHE A 149 15.60 9.30 5.96
N ILE A 150 14.33 9.07 5.63
CA ILE A 150 13.68 9.69 4.46
C ILE A 150 13.71 11.23 4.56
N THR A 151 13.45 11.75 5.75
CA THR A 151 13.49 13.19 6.01
C THR A 151 14.91 13.75 5.89
N ALA A 152 15.90 13.10 6.50
CA ALA A 152 17.30 13.53 6.46
C ALA A 152 17.90 13.45 5.04
N ALA A 153 17.51 12.42 4.27
CA ALA A 153 17.91 12.27 2.88
C ALA A 153 17.20 13.25 1.92
N GLY A 154 16.26 14.07 2.40
CA GLY A 154 15.48 15.01 1.58
C GLY A 154 14.63 14.33 0.52
N LEU A 155 14.22 13.09 0.75
CA LEU A 155 13.46 12.31 -0.19
C LEU A 155 11.96 12.62 -0.08
N VAL A 156 11.34 12.87 -1.22
CA VAL A 156 9.89 12.97 -1.33
C VAL A 156 9.38 11.60 -1.77
N VAL A 157 8.65 10.94 -0.90
CA VAL A 157 8.09 9.61 -1.16
C VAL A 157 6.56 9.64 -1.13
#